data_c9b45fe9c51890252f6c9e3044f062ad
#
_entry.id   c9b45fe9c51890252f6c9e3044f062ad
#
_cell.length_a   1.000
_cell.length_b   1.000
_cell.length_c   1.000
_cell.angle_alpha   90.00
_cell.angle_beta   90.00
_cell.angle_gamma   90.00
#
_symmetry.space_group_name_H-M   'P 1'
#
loop_
_entity.id
_entity.type
_entity.pdbx_description
1 polymer ?
#
loop_
_entity_poly.entity_id
_entity_poly.type
_entity_poly.pdbx_seq_one_letter_code
_entity_poly.pdbx_strand_id
1 'polypeptide(L)'
;MAIKWMLIKFDDLTALELYKIMQLRNEVFVVEQNCVYQDADNKDIEGFHFMGWEDDKLVAYTRLLPPGLSYKEPSIGRVVTSPSARKNGLGRELMIQSIDRIHKIYGELPIKIGAQFYLKKFYASLGFEQTSDIYLEDNIEHIEMVKS
;
A
#
# COMPACT_ATOMS: atom_id res chain seq x y z
N MET A 1 2.96 10.81 18.89
CA MET A 1 1.89 9.85 19.16
C MET A 1 2.24 8.49 18.66
N ALA A 2 1.93 7.49 19.43
CA ALA A 2 2.30 6.13 19.07
C ALA A 2 1.31 5.57 18.03
N ILE A 3 1.83 4.93 17.00
CA ILE A 3 1.02 4.23 16.02
C ILE A 3 1.00 2.75 16.38
N LYS A 4 -0.19 2.18 16.43
CA LYS A 4 -0.37 0.75 16.64
C LYS A 4 -0.45 0.06 15.28
N TRP A 5 0.51 -0.79 15.00
CA TRP A 5 0.59 -1.51 13.72
C TRP A 5 -0.07 -2.88 13.84
N MET A 6 -0.89 -3.23 12.86
CA MET A 6 -1.63 -4.50 12.82
C MET A 6 -1.56 -5.10 11.42
N LEU A 7 -1.29 -6.40 11.35
CA LEU A 7 -1.28 -7.16 10.10
C LEU A 7 -2.35 -8.24 10.17
N ILE A 8 -3.36 -8.17 9.31
CA ILE A 8 -4.50 -9.08 9.38
C ILE A 8 -4.84 -9.54 7.96
N LYS A 9 -5.03 -10.87 7.77
CA LYS A 9 -5.53 -11.35 6.48
C LYS A 9 -7.02 -11.08 6.33
N PHE A 10 -7.48 -11.03 5.08
CA PHE A 10 -8.83 -10.60 4.75
C PHE A 10 -9.91 -11.31 5.58
N ASP A 11 -9.83 -12.63 5.69
CA ASP A 11 -10.86 -13.42 6.38
C ASP A 11 -10.96 -13.10 7.88
N ASP A 12 -9.92 -12.54 8.48
CA ASP A 12 -9.87 -12.23 9.90
C ASP A 12 -10.17 -10.75 10.19
N LEU A 13 -10.40 -9.93 9.15
CA LEU A 13 -10.82 -8.54 9.34
C LEU A 13 -12.22 -8.46 9.93
N THR A 14 -12.41 -7.56 10.89
CA THR A 14 -13.76 -7.21 11.33
C THR A 14 -14.44 -6.33 10.28
N ALA A 15 -15.76 -6.29 10.31
CA ALA A 15 -16.51 -5.40 9.42
C ALA A 15 -16.08 -3.94 9.59
N LEU A 16 -15.84 -3.51 10.82
CA LEU A 16 -15.42 -2.13 11.08
C LEU A 16 -14.02 -1.86 10.53
N GLU A 17 -13.08 -2.79 10.70
CA GLU A 17 -11.74 -2.64 10.15
C GLU A 17 -11.79 -2.51 8.62
N LEU A 18 -12.55 -3.37 7.96
CA LEU A 18 -12.71 -3.29 6.51
C LEU A 18 -13.34 -1.96 6.09
N TYR A 19 -14.35 -1.50 6.82
CA TYR A 19 -15.00 -0.23 6.54
C TYR A 19 -13.99 0.93 6.63
N LYS A 20 -13.18 0.95 7.68
CA LYS A 20 -12.16 1.99 7.87
C LYS A 20 -11.08 1.96 6.80
N ILE A 21 -10.67 0.77 6.37
CA ILE A 21 -9.73 0.62 5.25
C ILE A 21 -10.33 1.23 3.98
N MET A 22 -11.56 0.87 3.64
CA MET A 22 -12.22 1.40 2.44
C MET A 22 -12.45 2.90 2.52
N GLN A 23 -12.80 3.42 3.71
CA GLN A 23 -12.98 4.84 3.92
C GLN A 23 -11.68 5.62 3.65
N LEU A 24 -10.56 5.18 4.20
CA LEU A 24 -9.27 5.83 3.99
C LEU A 24 -8.84 5.77 2.52
N ARG A 25 -9.00 4.60 1.88
CA ARG A 25 -8.68 4.43 0.46
C ARG A 25 -9.52 5.36 -0.42
N ASN A 26 -10.82 5.44 -0.16
CA ASN A 26 -11.69 6.36 -0.92
C ASN A 26 -11.30 7.82 -0.70
N GLU A 27 -11.00 8.20 0.54
CA GLU A 27 -10.65 9.58 0.88
C GLU A 27 -9.44 10.06 0.08
N VAL A 28 -8.43 9.22 -0.09
CA VAL A 28 -7.18 9.62 -0.73
C VAL A 28 -7.18 9.31 -2.23
N PHE A 29 -7.47 8.06 -2.60
CA PHE A 29 -7.32 7.64 -4.00
C PHE A 29 -8.43 8.15 -4.91
N VAL A 30 -9.63 8.32 -4.39
CA VAL A 30 -10.77 8.77 -5.19
C VAL A 30 -11.03 10.26 -4.97
N VAL A 31 -11.19 10.69 -3.73
CA VAL A 31 -11.59 12.08 -3.44
C VAL A 31 -10.41 13.04 -3.56
N GLU A 32 -9.34 12.83 -2.79
CA GLU A 32 -8.19 13.75 -2.79
C GLU A 32 -7.51 13.81 -4.16
N GLN A 33 -7.29 12.65 -4.80
CA GLN A 33 -6.64 12.60 -6.12
C GLN A 33 -7.59 12.94 -7.26
N ASN A 34 -8.87 13.17 -6.96
CA ASN A 34 -9.90 13.48 -7.96
C ASN A 34 -9.88 12.45 -9.11
N CYS A 35 -9.90 11.17 -8.75
CA CYS A 35 -9.76 10.07 -9.69
C CYS A 35 -10.98 9.15 -9.61
N VAL A 36 -11.73 9.04 -10.70
CA VAL A 36 -12.92 8.18 -10.74
C VAL A 36 -12.49 6.80 -11.21
N TYR A 37 -12.42 5.82 -10.30
CA TYR A 37 -12.09 4.45 -10.66
C TYR A 37 -12.65 3.47 -9.62
N GLN A 38 -12.65 2.19 -9.98
CA GLN A 38 -13.12 1.11 -9.11
C GLN A 38 -11.95 0.66 -8.20
N ASP A 39 -11.91 1.16 -6.97
CA ASP A 39 -10.82 0.84 -6.05
C ASP A 39 -10.85 -0.61 -5.56
N ALA A 40 -12.05 -1.14 -5.30
CA ALA A 40 -12.21 -2.54 -4.91
C ALA A 40 -12.04 -3.43 -6.14
N ASP A 41 -10.92 -4.17 -6.22
CA ASP A 41 -10.48 -4.89 -7.42
C ASP A 41 -10.46 -6.42 -7.25
N ASN A 42 -11.11 -6.93 -6.21
CA ASN A 42 -11.15 -8.34 -5.79
C ASN A 42 -9.84 -8.89 -5.22
N LYS A 43 -8.72 -8.17 -5.36
CA LYS A 43 -7.43 -8.64 -4.84
C LYS A 43 -7.34 -8.53 -3.33
N ASP A 44 -8.17 -7.68 -2.72
CA ASP A 44 -8.22 -7.52 -1.27
C ASP A 44 -8.52 -8.85 -0.57
N ILE A 45 -9.33 -9.69 -1.21
CA ILE A 45 -9.78 -10.97 -0.64
C ILE A 45 -8.61 -11.94 -0.42
N GLU A 46 -7.58 -11.87 -1.26
CA GLU A 46 -6.42 -12.76 -1.21
C GLU A 46 -5.21 -12.14 -0.52
N GLY A 47 -5.36 -10.93 0.01
CA GLY A 47 -4.26 -10.17 0.57
C GLY A 47 -4.22 -10.13 2.08
N PHE A 48 -3.10 -9.63 2.58
CA PHE A 48 -2.98 -9.19 3.96
C PHE A 48 -3.14 -7.68 3.99
N HIS A 49 -3.72 -7.19 5.08
CA HIS A 49 -4.02 -5.79 5.28
C HIS A 49 -3.19 -5.26 6.45
N PHE A 50 -2.28 -4.34 6.14
CA PHE A 50 -1.38 -3.77 7.12
C PHE A 50 -1.88 -2.39 7.50
N MET A 51 -2.17 -2.20 8.78
CA MET A 51 -2.85 -1.02 9.29
C MET A 51 -2.02 -0.32 10.35
N GLY A 52 -1.97 1.00 10.27
CA GLY A 52 -1.43 1.84 11.34
C GLY A 52 -2.56 2.65 11.96
N TRP A 53 -2.80 2.45 13.25
CA TRP A 53 -3.87 3.11 14.00
C TRP A 53 -3.30 4.13 14.98
N GLU A 54 -3.90 5.31 15.00
CA GLU A 54 -3.69 6.30 16.03
C GLU A 54 -4.98 6.39 16.83
N ASP A 55 -5.00 5.81 18.02
CA ASP A 55 -6.22 5.55 18.77
C ASP A 55 -7.25 4.81 17.91
N ASP A 56 -8.44 5.36 17.69
CA ASP A 56 -9.49 4.71 16.92
C ASP A 56 -9.45 5.10 15.44
N LYS A 57 -8.44 5.87 15.02
CA LYS A 57 -8.36 6.36 13.63
C LYS A 57 -7.33 5.57 12.84
N LEU A 58 -7.74 5.05 11.70
CA LEU A 58 -6.81 4.44 10.74
C LEU A 58 -6.08 5.56 10.00
N VAL A 59 -4.76 5.64 10.18
CA VAL A 59 -3.95 6.73 9.60
C VAL A 59 -2.97 6.25 8.54
N ALA A 60 -2.71 4.95 8.46
CA ALA A 60 -1.77 4.39 7.50
C ALA A 60 -2.22 2.99 7.09
N TYR A 61 -2.01 2.64 5.81
CA TYR A 61 -2.45 1.36 5.30
C TYR A 61 -1.62 0.94 4.09
N THR A 62 -1.31 -0.35 3.99
CA THR A 62 -0.83 -0.99 2.77
C THR A 62 -1.52 -2.34 2.58
N ARG A 63 -1.60 -2.76 1.32
CA ARG A 63 -2.08 -4.09 0.95
C ARG A 63 -0.91 -4.94 0.51
N LEU A 64 -0.73 -6.10 1.14
CA LEU A 64 0.35 -7.05 0.83
C LEU A 64 -0.24 -8.23 0.07
N LEU A 65 0.20 -8.43 -1.16
CA LEU A 65 -0.34 -9.45 -2.05
C LEU A 65 0.67 -10.58 -2.28
N PRO A 66 0.17 -11.83 -2.42
CA PRO A 66 1.04 -12.99 -2.64
C PRO A 66 1.69 -12.98 -4.02
N PRO A 67 2.81 -13.70 -4.18
CA PRO A 67 3.39 -13.92 -5.51
C PRO A 67 2.37 -14.56 -6.45
N GLY A 68 2.36 -14.12 -7.69
CA GLY A 68 1.51 -14.70 -8.74
C GLY A 68 0.13 -14.08 -8.88
N LEU A 69 -0.26 -13.13 -8.02
CA LEU A 69 -1.56 -12.48 -8.13
C LEU A 69 -1.51 -11.26 -9.06
N SER A 70 -0.77 -10.22 -8.69
CA SER A 70 -0.58 -9.04 -9.56
C SER A 70 0.64 -9.19 -10.44
N TYR A 71 1.70 -9.71 -9.87
CA TYR A 71 2.99 -9.94 -10.53
C TYR A 71 3.52 -11.30 -10.11
N LYS A 72 4.58 -11.76 -10.78
CA LYS A 72 5.30 -12.96 -10.35
C LYS A 72 5.81 -12.82 -8.91
N GLU A 73 6.25 -11.63 -8.55
CA GLU A 73 6.75 -11.29 -7.22
C GLU A 73 5.59 -10.95 -6.26
N PRO A 74 5.79 -11.05 -4.94
CA PRO A 74 4.87 -10.44 -3.98
C PRO A 74 4.84 -8.93 -4.17
N SER A 75 3.73 -8.30 -3.81
CA SER A 75 3.51 -6.88 -4.09
C SER A 75 2.97 -6.13 -2.88
N ILE A 76 3.41 -4.88 -2.74
CA ILE A 76 2.85 -3.92 -1.79
C ILE A 76 2.08 -2.89 -2.62
N GLY A 77 0.80 -2.72 -2.33
CA GLY A 77 -0.03 -1.76 -3.05
C GLY A 77 -0.96 -1.00 -2.13
N ARG A 78 -1.76 -0.11 -2.73
CA ARG A 78 -2.70 0.75 -2.00
C ARG A 78 -2.02 1.45 -0.82
N VAL A 79 -0.79 1.91 -1.02
CA VAL A 79 0.00 2.63 -0.02
C VAL A 79 -0.65 3.98 0.25
N VAL A 80 -1.08 4.21 1.48
CA VAL A 80 -1.84 5.42 1.81
C VAL A 80 -1.61 5.85 3.24
N THR A 81 -1.51 7.18 3.44
CA THR A 81 -1.56 7.79 4.77
C THR A 81 -2.70 8.79 4.80
N SER A 82 -3.35 8.92 5.96
CA SER A 82 -4.40 9.91 6.13
C SER A 82 -3.81 11.32 5.97
N PRO A 83 -4.48 12.22 5.23
CA PRO A 83 -3.98 13.59 5.08
C PRO A 83 -3.66 14.28 6.40
N SER A 84 -4.45 14.02 7.45
CA SER A 84 -4.25 14.63 8.77
C SER A 84 -3.02 14.09 9.51
N ALA A 85 -2.42 12.98 9.06
CA ALA A 85 -1.32 12.32 9.74
C ALA A 85 -0.03 12.29 8.91
N ARG A 86 0.04 13.00 7.78
CA ARG A 86 1.20 13.02 6.89
C ARG A 86 2.32 13.87 7.46
N LYS A 87 2.86 13.47 8.60
CA LYS A 87 3.93 14.19 9.28
C LYS A 87 4.93 13.20 9.85
N ASN A 88 6.13 13.67 10.14
CA ASN A 88 7.15 12.91 10.85
C ASN A 88 7.55 11.60 10.16
N GLY A 89 7.47 11.55 8.83
CA GLY A 89 7.92 10.38 8.09
C GLY A 89 7.01 9.16 8.18
N LEU A 90 5.70 9.35 8.44
CA LEU A 90 4.77 8.23 8.58
C LEU A 90 4.75 7.33 7.33
N GLY A 91 4.74 7.92 6.12
CA GLY A 91 4.75 7.14 4.88
C GLY A 91 6.00 6.27 4.74
N ARG A 92 7.16 6.80 5.16
CA ARG A 92 8.41 6.04 5.12
C ARG A 92 8.38 4.90 6.12
N GLU A 93 7.91 5.14 7.34
CA GLU A 93 7.79 4.10 8.35
C GLU A 93 6.82 3.02 7.93
N LEU A 94 5.68 3.41 7.35
CA LEU A 94 4.70 2.48 6.80
C LEU A 94 5.36 1.52 5.80
N MET A 95 6.15 2.05 4.86
CA MET A 95 6.80 1.22 3.85
C MET A 95 7.90 0.35 4.44
N ILE A 96 8.71 0.87 5.35
CA ILE A 96 9.75 0.07 6.01
C ILE A 96 9.12 -1.12 6.73
N GLN A 97 8.06 -0.88 7.47
CA GLN A 97 7.37 -1.96 8.18
C GLN A 97 6.65 -2.92 7.22
N SER A 98 6.07 -2.41 6.14
CA SER A 98 5.42 -3.25 5.13
C SER A 98 6.42 -4.20 4.45
N ILE A 99 7.61 -3.71 4.14
CA ILE A 99 8.68 -4.53 3.56
C ILE A 99 9.08 -5.65 4.54
N ASP A 100 9.24 -5.31 5.80
CA ASP A 100 9.56 -6.32 6.83
C ASP A 100 8.45 -7.38 6.93
N ARG A 101 7.19 -6.96 6.94
CA ARG A 101 6.04 -7.87 7.07
C ARG A 101 5.89 -8.77 5.84
N ILE A 102 6.05 -8.23 4.63
CA ILE A 102 5.90 -9.03 3.41
C ILE A 102 6.98 -10.11 3.32
N HIS A 103 8.20 -9.81 3.77
CA HIS A 103 9.28 -10.79 3.85
C HIS A 103 8.97 -11.88 4.88
N LYS A 104 8.35 -11.54 5.98
CA LYS A 104 7.96 -12.52 7.00
C LYS A 104 6.84 -13.45 6.52
N ILE A 105 5.94 -12.94 5.67
CA ILE A 105 4.81 -13.74 5.15
C ILE A 105 5.27 -14.64 4.01
N TYR A 106 5.98 -14.10 3.02
CA TYR A 106 6.26 -14.78 1.75
C TYR A 106 7.74 -15.13 1.55
N GLY A 107 8.62 -14.77 2.48
CA GLY A 107 10.06 -14.97 2.35
C GLY A 107 10.75 -13.73 1.79
N GLU A 108 12.08 -13.77 1.77
CA GLU A 108 12.89 -12.65 1.31
C GLU A 108 13.02 -12.67 -0.22
N LEU A 109 11.90 -12.53 -0.89
CA LEU A 109 11.80 -12.46 -2.35
C LEU A 109 11.84 -11.00 -2.80
N PRO A 110 12.21 -10.75 -4.06
CA PRO A 110 12.05 -9.42 -4.64
C PRO A 110 10.58 -8.97 -4.54
N ILE A 111 10.38 -7.67 -4.31
CA ILE A 111 9.05 -7.09 -4.17
C ILE A 111 8.81 -6.19 -5.39
N LYS A 112 7.66 -6.37 -6.07
CA LYS A 112 7.30 -5.53 -7.21
C LYS A 112 6.11 -4.65 -6.87
N ILE A 113 6.18 -3.38 -7.27
CA ILE A 113 5.11 -2.41 -7.04
C ILE A 113 4.77 -1.67 -8.34
N GLY A 114 3.51 -1.22 -8.44
CA GLY A 114 3.10 -0.23 -9.41
C GLY A 114 3.04 1.11 -8.70
N ALA A 115 3.99 1.99 -8.97
CA ALA A 115 4.16 3.25 -8.26
C ALA A 115 3.70 4.41 -9.11
N GLN A 116 3.00 5.39 -8.49
CA GLN A 116 2.75 6.66 -9.14
C GLN A 116 4.10 7.33 -9.42
N PHE A 117 4.29 7.82 -10.65
CA PHE A 117 5.60 8.27 -11.11
C PHE A 117 6.19 9.38 -10.24
N TYR A 118 5.36 10.28 -9.72
CA TYR A 118 5.86 11.39 -8.91
C TYR A 118 6.48 10.93 -7.58
N LEU A 119 6.24 9.67 -7.17
CA LEU A 119 6.81 9.08 -5.96
C LEU A 119 8.06 8.25 -6.22
N LYS A 120 8.59 8.28 -7.44
CA LYS A 120 9.76 7.47 -7.81
C LYS A 120 10.94 7.65 -6.86
N LYS A 121 11.26 8.90 -6.50
CA LYS A 121 12.41 9.17 -5.59
C LYS A 121 12.16 8.61 -4.20
N PHE A 122 10.93 8.68 -3.73
CA PHE A 122 10.56 8.12 -2.44
C PHE A 122 10.82 6.62 -2.40
N TYR A 123 10.31 5.88 -3.39
CA TYR A 123 10.50 4.44 -3.44
C TYR A 123 11.96 4.07 -3.73
N ALA A 124 12.66 4.85 -4.54
CA ALA A 124 14.09 4.61 -4.79
C ALA A 124 14.91 4.71 -3.50
N SER A 125 14.54 5.62 -2.60
CA SER A 125 15.21 5.76 -1.30
C SER A 125 15.02 4.53 -0.40
N LEU A 126 14.05 3.67 -0.72
CA LEU A 126 13.77 2.43 0.00
C LEU A 126 14.36 1.20 -0.70
N GLY A 127 15.09 1.41 -1.81
CA GLY A 127 15.75 0.34 -2.54
C GLY A 127 15.00 -0.18 -3.76
N PHE A 128 13.92 0.47 -4.15
CA PHE A 128 13.18 0.10 -5.38
C PHE A 128 13.83 0.72 -6.61
N GLU A 129 13.88 -0.03 -7.71
CA GLU A 129 14.41 0.42 -8.99
C GLU A 129 13.34 0.32 -10.06
N GLN A 130 13.27 1.32 -10.94
CA GLN A 130 12.32 1.34 -12.05
C GLN A 130 12.61 0.23 -13.05
N THR A 131 11.59 -0.54 -13.41
CA THR A 131 11.69 -1.67 -14.34
C THR A 131 10.81 -1.55 -15.57
N SER A 132 10.03 -0.49 -15.70
CA SER A 132 9.17 -0.27 -16.86
C SER A 132 9.23 1.18 -17.33
N ASP A 133 8.76 1.42 -18.54
CA ASP A 133 8.46 2.77 -19.03
C ASP A 133 7.27 3.32 -18.25
N ILE A 134 7.05 4.64 -18.38
CA ILE A 134 5.86 5.29 -17.82
C ILE A 134 4.63 4.79 -18.56
N TYR A 135 3.58 4.43 -17.81
CA TYR A 135 2.28 4.08 -18.36
C TYR A 135 1.18 4.81 -17.58
N LEU A 136 0.00 4.93 -18.17
CA LEU A 136 -1.14 5.55 -17.50
C LEU A 136 -2.01 4.49 -16.86
N GLU A 137 -2.35 4.71 -15.60
CA GLU A 137 -3.33 3.91 -14.88
C GLU A 137 -4.32 4.89 -14.25
N ASP A 138 -5.57 4.80 -14.65
CA ASP A 138 -6.62 5.74 -14.23
C ASP A 138 -6.21 7.21 -14.47
N ASN A 139 -5.56 7.47 -15.62
CA ASN A 139 -5.04 8.77 -16.04
C ASN A 139 -3.92 9.35 -15.18
N ILE A 140 -3.32 8.55 -14.32
CA ILE A 140 -2.17 8.93 -13.49
C ILE A 140 -0.94 8.22 -14.01
N GLU A 141 0.18 8.93 -14.20
CA GLU A 141 1.44 8.33 -14.62
C GLU A 141 1.97 7.37 -13.56
N HIS A 142 2.27 6.15 -13.98
CA HIS A 142 2.79 5.08 -13.14
C HIS A 142 4.04 4.48 -13.75
N ILE A 143 4.85 3.83 -12.92
CA ILE A 143 5.95 2.96 -13.33
C ILE A 143 5.92 1.70 -12.49
N GLU A 144 6.45 0.61 -13.04
CA GLU A 144 6.74 -0.58 -12.24
C GLU A 144 8.13 -0.43 -11.61
N MET A 145 8.25 -0.86 -10.36
CA MET A 145 9.52 -0.82 -9.63
C MET A 145 9.71 -2.14 -8.88
N VAL A 146 10.97 -2.55 -8.73
CA VAL A 146 11.31 -3.78 -8.01
C VAL A 146 12.39 -3.49 -6.98
N LYS A 147 12.21 -4.04 -5.79
CA LYS A 147 13.21 -4.08 -4.74
C LYS A 147 13.78 -5.50 -4.68
N SER A 148 15.06 -5.62 -4.92
CA SER A 148 15.77 -6.91 -4.83
C SER A 148 16.01 -7.35 -3.39
#